data_59441b71778890f13152e662b1942590
#
_entry.id   59441b71778890f13152e662b1942590
#
_cell.length_a   1.000
_cell.length_b   1.000
_cell.length_c   1.000
_cell.angle_alpha   90.00
_cell.angle_beta   90.00
_cell.angle_gamma   90.00
#
_symmetry.space_group_name_H-M   'P 1'
#
loop_
_entity.id
_entity.type
_entity.pdbx_description
1 polymer ?
#
loop_
_entity_poly.entity_id
_entity_poly.type
_entity_poly.pdbx_seq_one_letter_code
_entity_poly.pdbx_strand_id
1 'polypeptide(L)'
;MLIQPHALQHWIDHFFGYGSWNSKIWFIGYEEGGGEQPEEVAQKFNYFYDKHRSARIATLCDIRELYQHVPIELDGSKTSNYKTLFEYRFDKRSALHGSWKNLIAFVHGYRGKKLPDLLSYQKNIFASELSDEALIQLYPLPSPHNHAWYYAWLNMPEFDFLKSRKLYQQHVYQHRINSILNNITAHRPELVMMYGMDNINFLKESVQEVFPAAKFKMFKAVKLQIPQHHIAELNTTRLVITTQIPTLRHNRVESG
;
A
#
# COMPACT_ATOMS: atom_id res chain seq x y z
N MET A 1 -8.47 18.32 -19.70
CA MET A 1 -8.77 17.25 -18.71
C MET A 1 -7.58 17.16 -17.78
N LEU A 2 -7.81 17.22 -16.49
CA LEU A 2 -6.73 17.27 -15.48
C LEU A 2 -5.92 15.96 -15.44
N ILE A 3 -6.61 14.83 -15.41
CA ILE A 3 -6.01 13.49 -15.45
C ILE A 3 -5.98 13.02 -16.90
N GLN A 4 -4.78 12.70 -17.38
CA GLN A 4 -4.59 12.20 -18.74
C GLN A 4 -4.91 10.70 -18.80
N PRO A 5 -5.72 10.22 -19.77
CA PRO A 5 -6.11 8.81 -19.85
C PRO A 5 -4.93 7.84 -19.88
N HIS A 6 -3.90 8.15 -20.65
CA HIS A 6 -2.71 7.30 -20.76
C HIS A 6 -1.91 7.22 -19.45
N ALA A 7 -1.84 8.32 -18.68
CA ALA A 7 -1.15 8.32 -17.38
C ALA A 7 -1.95 7.54 -16.33
N LEU A 8 -3.28 7.67 -16.34
CA LEU A 8 -4.19 6.90 -15.51
C LEU A 8 -4.07 5.39 -15.77
N GLN A 9 -4.14 4.98 -17.06
CA GLN A 9 -4.00 3.58 -17.45
C GLN A 9 -2.64 3.04 -17.01
N HIS A 10 -1.57 3.79 -17.28
CA HIS A 10 -0.22 3.38 -16.92
C HIS A 10 -0.05 3.23 -15.40
N TRP A 11 -0.64 4.11 -14.61
CA TRP A 11 -0.66 4.00 -13.16
C TRP A 11 -1.40 2.74 -12.70
N ILE A 12 -2.59 2.48 -13.24
CA ILE A 12 -3.39 1.30 -12.90
C ILE A 12 -2.62 0.01 -13.20
N ASP A 13 -1.94 -0.04 -14.34
CA ASP A 13 -1.28 -1.26 -14.81
C ASP A 13 0.08 -1.50 -14.13
N HIS A 14 0.83 -0.43 -13.85
CA HIS A 14 2.25 -0.57 -13.50
C HIS A 14 2.65 -0.04 -12.13
N PHE A 15 1.90 0.88 -11.53
CA PHE A 15 2.21 1.34 -10.18
C PHE A 15 1.75 0.33 -9.13
N PHE A 16 2.68 -0.21 -8.36
CA PHE A 16 2.37 -1.17 -7.31
C PHE A 16 2.62 -0.66 -5.89
N GLY A 17 3.25 0.49 -5.73
CA GLY A 17 3.53 1.07 -4.42
C GLY A 17 4.95 1.60 -4.31
N TYR A 18 5.52 1.47 -3.12
CA TYR A 18 6.74 2.15 -2.72
C TYR A 18 7.78 1.20 -2.17
N GLY A 19 9.07 1.50 -2.38
CA GLY A 19 10.21 0.72 -1.92
C GLY A 19 10.82 -0.13 -3.03
N SER A 20 11.22 -1.34 -2.70
CA SER A 20 11.88 -2.26 -3.63
C SER A 20 11.27 -3.66 -3.56
N TRP A 21 11.15 -4.33 -4.70
CA TRP A 21 10.81 -5.76 -4.75
C TRP A 21 11.87 -6.64 -4.06
N ASN A 22 13.09 -6.13 -3.85
CA ASN A 22 14.14 -6.82 -3.11
C ASN A 22 14.03 -6.68 -1.59
N SER A 23 13.10 -5.86 -1.10
CA SER A 23 12.83 -5.73 0.33
C SER A 23 12.39 -7.06 0.93
N LYS A 24 12.80 -7.32 2.17
CA LYS A 24 12.56 -8.61 2.84
C LYS A 24 11.17 -8.72 3.47
N ILE A 25 10.53 -7.59 3.75
CA ILE A 25 9.20 -7.51 4.36
C ILE A 25 8.31 -6.68 3.45
N TRP A 26 7.19 -7.24 3.01
CA TRP A 26 6.24 -6.52 2.19
C TRP A 26 4.95 -6.29 2.97
N PHE A 27 4.56 -5.04 3.04
CA PHE A 27 3.27 -4.62 3.54
C PHE A 27 2.35 -4.34 2.37
N ILE A 28 1.29 -5.11 2.24
CA ILE A 28 0.30 -4.96 1.18
C ILE A 28 -0.96 -4.38 1.81
N GLY A 29 -1.18 -3.09 1.55
CA GLY A 29 -2.40 -2.39 1.94
C GLY A 29 -3.51 -2.59 0.91
N TYR A 30 -4.74 -2.30 1.32
CA TYR A 30 -5.90 -2.36 0.44
C TYR A 30 -5.80 -1.30 -0.66
N GLU A 31 -5.64 -0.05 -0.27
CA GLU A 31 -5.41 1.11 -1.14
C GLU A 31 -4.65 2.21 -0.39
N GLU A 32 -4.04 3.14 -1.10
CA GLU A 32 -3.39 4.30 -0.49
C GLU A 32 -4.45 5.30 0.01
N GLY A 33 -4.28 5.78 1.24
CA GLY A 33 -5.03 6.94 1.74
C GLY A 33 -4.50 8.23 1.12
N GLY A 34 -5.37 9.13 0.69
CA GLY A 34 -5.03 10.38 0.02
C GLY A 34 -5.87 10.59 -1.23
N GLY A 35 -5.44 11.48 -2.12
CA GLY A 35 -6.22 11.77 -3.33
C GLY A 35 -7.47 12.59 -3.03
N GLU A 36 -7.41 13.43 -1.99
CA GLU A 36 -8.48 14.37 -1.66
C GLU A 36 -8.67 15.43 -2.76
N GLN A 37 -7.59 15.76 -3.46
CA GLN A 37 -7.59 16.74 -4.53
C GLN A 37 -7.29 16.06 -5.89
N PRO A 38 -8.11 16.32 -6.92
CA PRO A 38 -7.86 15.79 -8.26
C PRO A 38 -6.50 16.19 -8.84
N GLU A 39 -5.99 17.37 -8.46
CA GLU A 39 -4.68 17.88 -8.84
C GLU A 39 -3.55 17.02 -8.29
N GLU A 40 -3.68 16.58 -7.04
CA GLU A 40 -2.73 15.64 -6.42
C GLU A 40 -2.62 14.36 -7.24
N VAL A 41 -3.76 13.77 -7.50
CA VAL A 41 -3.86 12.50 -8.23
C VAL A 41 -3.28 12.64 -9.64
N ALA A 42 -3.65 13.72 -10.35
CA ALA A 42 -3.14 14.00 -11.68
C ALA A 42 -1.63 14.15 -11.72
N GLN A 43 -1.05 14.88 -10.77
CA GLN A 43 0.39 15.08 -10.70
C GLN A 43 1.14 13.78 -10.39
N LYS A 44 0.63 12.94 -9.47
CA LYS A 44 1.20 11.61 -9.18
C LYS A 44 1.23 10.74 -10.44
N PHE A 45 0.10 10.67 -11.16
CA PHE A 45 0.00 9.84 -12.36
C PHE A 45 0.92 10.33 -13.47
N ASN A 46 0.94 11.64 -13.73
CA ASN A 46 1.80 12.23 -14.75
C ASN A 46 3.28 12.01 -14.43
N TYR A 47 3.70 12.30 -13.18
CA TYR A 47 5.08 12.06 -12.76
C TYR A 47 5.49 10.59 -12.94
N PHE A 48 4.66 9.67 -12.47
CA PHE A 48 4.94 8.24 -12.62
C PHE A 48 5.03 7.82 -14.08
N TYR A 49 4.10 8.31 -14.91
CA TYR A 49 4.13 8.06 -16.35
C TYR A 49 5.40 8.58 -17.02
N ASP A 50 5.76 9.83 -16.75
CA ASP A 50 6.94 10.45 -17.37
C ASP A 50 8.24 9.70 -17.00
N LYS A 51 8.34 9.28 -15.76
CA LYS A 51 9.52 8.57 -15.25
C LYS A 51 9.56 7.10 -15.71
N HIS A 52 8.42 6.43 -15.76
CA HIS A 52 8.31 4.98 -15.96
C HIS A 52 7.54 4.59 -17.22
N ARG A 53 7.38 5.48 -18.21
CA ARG A 53 6.59 5.22 -19.42
C ARG A 53 7.01 3.99 -20.23
N SER A 54 8.24 3.53 -20.06
CA SER A 54 8.75 2.31 -20.69
C SER A 54 8.51 1.06 -19.86
N ALA A 55 7.98 1.19 -18.62
CA ALA A 55 7.68 0.04 -17.77
C ALA A 55 6.65 -0.88 -18.45
N ARG A 56 6.91 -2.17 -18.39
CA ARG A 56 6.01 -3.23 -18.88
C ARG A 56 5.69 -4.24 -17.77
N ILE A 57 6.14 -3.97 -16.56
CA ILE A 57 6.03 -4.83 -15.38
C ILE A 57 5.58 -4.00 -14.18
N ALA A 58 5.16 -4.71 -13.14
CA ALA A 58 4.85 -4.13 -11.84
C ALA A 58 6.06 -3.34 -11.28
N THR A 59 5.86 -2.07 -10.96
CA THR A 59 6.92 -1.13 -10.56
C THR A 59 6.63 -0.55 -9.19
N LEU A 60 7.66 -0.50 -8.34
CA LEU A 60 7.68 0.25 -7.09
C LEU A 60 8.54 1.52 -7.29
N CYS A 61 8.21 2.59 -6.58
CA CYS A 61 8.97 3.83 -6.63
C CYS A 61 9.38 4.30 -5.22
N ASP A 62 10.32 5.24 -5.14
CA ASP A 62 10.63 5.89 -3.86
C ASP A 62 9.50 6.86 -3.49
N ILE A 63 8.91 6.67 -2.32
CA ILE A 63 7.79 7.50 -1.85
C ILE A 63 8.20 8.97 -1.65
N ARG A 64 9.45 9.23 -1.26
CA ARG A 64 9.96 10.60 -1.05
C ARG A 64 10.11 11.31 -2.36
N GLU A 65 10.68 10.63 -3.34
CA GLU A 65 10.86 11.17 -4.68
C GLU A 65 9.52 11.54 -5.31
N LEU A 66 8.54 10.63 -5.24
CA LEU A 66 7.20 10.94 -5.74
C LEU A 66 6.61 12.18 -5.06
N TYR A 67 6.64 12.24 -3.73
CA TYR A 67 6.06 13.36 -2.98
C TYR A 67 6.83 14.67 -3.16
N GLN A 68 8.13 14.62 -3.45
CA GLN A 68 8.94 15.80 -3.74
C GLN A 68 8.57 16.44 -5.09
N HIS A 69 8.23 15.60 -6.09
CA HIS A 69 7.86 16.06 -7.43
C HIS A 69 6.36 16.37 -7.57
N VAL A 70 5.57 16.10 -6.55
CA VAL A 70 4.15 16.41 -6.50
C VAL A 70 3.91 17.49 -5.45
N PRO A 71 4.12 18.78 -5.77
CA PRO A 71 4.03 19.88 -4.83
C PRO A 71 2.56 20.24 -4.54
N ILE A 72 1.88 19.33 -3.86
CA ILE A 72 0.47 19.54 -3.50
C ILE A 72 0.43 20.44 -2.29
N GLU A 73 -0.29 21.56 -2.43
CA GLU A 73 -0.66 22.39 -1.31
C GLU A 73 -1.64 21.63 -0.40
N LEU A 74 -1.32 21.59 0.88
CA LEU A 74 -2.20 21.01 1.87
C LEU A 74 -3.36 21.96 2.14
N ASP A 75 -4.55 21.38 2.31
CA ASP A 75 -5.75 22.11 2.68
C ASP A 75 -6.14 21.89 4.16
N GLY A 76 -6.97 22.78 4.70
CA GLY A 76 -7.51 22.65 6.04
C GLY A 76 -6.52 22.92 7.18
N SER A 77 -6.68 22.22 8.30
CA SER A 77 -5.93 22.47 9.55
C SER A 77 -4.42 22.22 9.47
N LYS A 78 -3.96 21.54 8.43
CA LYS A 78 -2.54 21.25 8.22
C LYS A 78 -1.79 22.42 7.59
N THR A 79 -2.48 23.30 6.86
CA THR A 79 -1.90 24.45 6.14
C THR A 79 -1.21 25.47 7.04
N SER A 80 -1.59 25.54 8.31
CA SER A 80 -0.94 26.42 9.29
C SER A 80 0.53 26.06 9.55
N ASN A 81 0.92 24.81 9.32
CA ASN A 81 2.24 24.29 9.65
C ASN A 81 3.03 23.82 8.45
N TYR A 82 2.38 23.41 7.36
CA TYR A 82 2.98 22.77 6.20
C TYR A 82 2.40 23.36 4.91
N LYS A 83 3.25 23.59 3.92
CA LYS A 83 2.80 24.05 2.59
C LYS A 83 2.49 22.88 1.67
N THR A 84 3.31 21.83 1.73
CA THR A 84 3.19 20.68 0.82
C THR A 84 3.08 19.37 1.58
N LEU A 85 2.60 18.34 0.89
CA LEU A 85 2.53 16.98 1.41
C LEU A 85 3.93 16.42 1.73
N PHE A 86 4.96 16.80 0.94
CA PHE A 86 6.34 16.46 1.22
C PHE A 86 6.82 17.04 2.55
N GLU A 87 6.59 18.34 2.80
CA GLU A 87 6.92 18.97 4.08
C GLU A 87 6.24 18.26 5.25
N TYR A 88 4.96 17.93 5.09
CA TYR A 88 4.19 17.25 6.13
C TYR A 88 4.74 15.85 6.46
N ARG A 89 5.35 15.14 5.51
CA ARG A 89 5.79 13.76 5.68
C ARG A 89 7.30 13.58 5.87
N PHE A 90 8.12 14.41 5.23
CA PHE A 90 9.54 14.12 5.07
C PHE A 90 10.50 15.27 5.41
N ASP A 91 10.03 16.50 5.55
CA ASP A 91 10.88 17.65 5.86
C ASP A 91 11.20 17.76 7.37
N LYS A 92 11.97 18.78 7.75
CA LYS A 92 12.50 19.00 9.12
C LYS A 92 11.40 19.01 10.19
N ARG A 93 10.23 19.58 9.88
CA ARG A 93 9.08 19.70 10.79
C ARG A 93 7.99 18.68 10.53
N SER A 94 8.28 17.62 9.79
CA SER A 94 7.28 16.62 9.41
C SER A 94 6.60 15.95 10.59
N ALA A 95 5.36 15.54 10.37
CA ALA A 95 4.59 14.78 11.36
C ALA A 95 4.76 13.27 11.16
N LEU A 96 4.83 12.55 12.27
CA LEU A 96 4.88 11.10 12.24
C LEU A 96 3.55 10.52 11.72
N HIS A 97 3.61 9.69 10.68
CA HIS A 97 2.43 9.07 10.08
C HIS A 97 1.84 7.99 10.98
N GLY A 98 0.53 8.08 11.24
CA GLY A 98 -0.16 7.18 12.18
C GLY A 98 -0.01 5.69 11.85
N SER A 99 -0.14 5.31 10.59
CA SER A 99 0.00 3.91 10.15
C SER A 99 1.47 3.51 9.98
N TRP A 100 2.29 4.36 9.38
CA TRP A 100 3.70 4.01 9.10
C TRP A 100 4.51 3.74 10.36
N LYS A 101 4.28 4.50 11.44
CA LYS A 101 4.95 4.23 12.72
C LYS A 101 4.71 2.80 13.22
N ASN A 102 3.51 2.26 13.00
CA ASN A 102 3.17 0.90 13.42
C ASN A 102 3.88 -0.14 12.55
N LEU A 103 3.96 0.11 11.23
CA LEU A 103 4.68 -0.77 10.30
C LEU A 103 6.19 -0.76 10.58
N ILE A 104 6.78 0.42 10.84
CA ILE A 104 8.20 0.55 11.24
C ILE A 104 8.45 -0.22 12.56
N ALA A 105 7.59 -0.02 13.56
CA ALA A 105 7.70 -0.73 14.82
C ALA A 105 7.57 -2.25 14.64
N PHE A 106 6.67 -2.69 13.78
CA PHE A 106 6.51 -4.10 13.44
C PHE A 106 7.80 -4.68 12.82
N VAL A 107 8.41 -4.03 11.85
CA VAL A 107 9.67 -4.47 11.23
C VAL A 107 10.76 -4.66 12.27
N HIS A 108 10.94 -3.67 13.14
CA HIS A 108 11.98 -3.74 14.18
C HIS A 108 11.69 -4.83 15.21
N GLY A 109 10.42 -4.99 15.63
CA GLY A 109 10.01 -6.08 16.52
C GLY A 109 10.21 -7.45 15.88
N TYR A 110 9.81 -7.62 14.62
CA TYR A 110 10.01 -8.86 13.88
C TYR A 110 11.50 -9.24 13.74
N ARG A 111 12.36 -8.24 13.57
CA ARG A 111 13.82 -8.41 13.50
C ARG A 111 14.50 -8.56 14.87
N GLY A 112 13.77 -8.45 15.98
CA GLY A 112 14.36 -8.40 17.33
C GLY A 112 15.27 -7.19 17.56
N LYS A 113 15.10 -6.11 16.78
CA LYS A 113 15.89 -4.88 16.86
C LYS A 113 15.25 -3.87 17.79
N LYS A 114 16.08 -3.03 18.42
CA LYS A 114 15.58 -1.87 19.17
C LYS A 114 14.80 -0.93 18.25
N LEU A 115 13.71 -0.38 18.77
CA LEU A 115 12.90 0.60 18.05
C LEU A 115 13.75 1.85 17.74
N PRO A 116 13.79 2.30 16.46
CA PRO A 116 14.54 3.49 16.08
C PRO A 116 13.81 4.77 16.49
N ASP A 117 14.43 5.91 16.27
CA ASP A 117 13.67 7.15 16.15
C ASP A 117 12.73 7.04 14.94
N LEU A 118 11.43 6.90 15.22
CA LEU A 118 10.41 6.61 14.21
C LEU A 118 10.29 7.71 13.17
N LEU A 119 10.44 8.97 13.57
CA LEU A 119 10.33 10.10 12.66
C LEU A 119 11.56 10.18 11.75
N SER A 120 12.74 9.99 12.29
CA SER A 120 13.98 9.93 11.52
C SER A 120 13.95 8.76 10.52
N TYR A 121 13.48 7.59 10.94
CA TYR A 121 13.34 6.42 10.08
C TYR A 121 12.34 6.70 8.94
N GLN A 122 11.15 7.23 9.25
CA GLN A 122 10.16 7.64 8.26
C GLN A 122 10.75 8.58 7.21
N LYS A 123 11.50 9.58 7.65
CA LYS A 123 12.06 10.61 6.77
C LYS A 123 13.13 10.10 5.82
N ASN A 124 13.96 9.18 6.28
CA ASN A 124 15.20 8.86 5.59
C ASN A 124 15.25 7.45 5.00
N ILE A 125 14.46 6.51 5.53
CA ILE A 125 14.63 5.09 5.20
C ILE A 125 13.31 4.46 4.72
N PHE A 126 12.21 4.66 5.44
CA PHE A 126 10.97 3.92 5.26
C PHE A 126 10.49 3.90 3.81
N ALA A 127 10.19 2.70 3.28
CA ALA A 127 9.73 2.47 1.91
C ALA A 127 10.63 3.11 0.81
N SER A 128 11.94 3.12 1.04
CA SER A 128 12.94 3.46 0.02
C SER A 128 13.53 2.19 -0.60
N GLU A 129 14.34 2.36 -1.64
CA GLU A 129 15.08 1.24 -2.23
C GLU A 129 16.05 0.56 -1.27
N LEU A 130 16.46 1.25 -0.20
CA LEU A 130 17.41 0.77 0.80
C LEU A 130 16.73 0.19 2.05
N SER A 131 15.40 0.26 2.14
CA SER A 131 14.69 -0.23 3.32
C SER A 131 14.47 -1.74 3.27
N ASP A 132 14.34 -2.34 4.46
CA ASP A 132 13.95 -3.75 4.60
C ASP A 132 12.48 -3.98 4.22
N GLU A 133 11.67 -2.92 4.12
CA GLU A 133 10.24 -3.00 3.84
C GLU A 133 9.82 -2.30 2.55
N ALA A 134 8.82 -2.87 1.89
CA ALA A 134 8.08 -2.25 0.80
C ALA A 134 6.61 -2.04 1.19
N LEU A 135 6.02 -0.95 0.69
CA LEU A 135 4.59 -0.66 0.79
C LEU A 135 3.93 -0.90 -0.55
N ILE A 136 3.14 -1.94 -0.64
CA ILE A 136 2.45 -2.35 -1.87
C ILE A 136 0.96 -2.08 -1.71
N GLN A 137 0.30 -1.70 -2.78
CA GLN A 137 -1.14 -1.45 -2.79
C GLN A 137 -1.84 -2.52 -3.64
N LEU A 138 -2.84 -3.18 -3.08
CA LEU A 138 -3.67 -4.12 -3.86
C LEU A 138 -4.45 -3.36 -4.93
N TYR A 139 -5.04 -2.23 -4.56
CA TYR A 139 -5.74 -1.34 -5.48
C TYR A 139 -4.96 -0.04 -5.64
N PRO A 140 -4.51 0.29 -6.88
CA PRO A 140 -3.53 1.37 -7.08
C PRO A 140 -4.10 2.79 -6.97
N LEU A 141 -5.41 2.99 -7.16
CA LEU A 141 -5.98 4.33 -7.09
C LEU A 141 -6.13 4.81 -5.64
N PRO A 142 -5.50 5.93 -5.26
CA PRO A 142 -5.61 6.46 -3.91
C PRO A 142 -7.04 6.95 -3.63
N SER A 143 -7.46 6.80 -2.38
CA SER A 143 -8.77 7.30 -1.93
C SER A 143 -8.68 7.82 -0.50
N PRO A 144 -9.29 8.99 -0.21
CA PRO A 144 -9.21 9.60 1.12
C PRO A 144 -9.89 8.77 2.20
N HIS A 145 -10.94 8.03 1.86
CA HIS A 145 -11.65 7.11 2.76
C HIS A 145 -12.57 6.16 1.99
N ASN A 146 -13.02 5.09 2.64
CA ASN A 146 -13.78 3.99 2.02
C ASN A 146 -15.11 4.42 1.36
N HIS A 147 -15.67 5.55 1.75
CA HIS A 147 -16.94 6.07 1.19
C HIS A 147 -16.74 7.08 0.06
N ALA A 148 -15.50 7.54 -0.19
CA ALA A 148 -15.21 8.47 -1.28
C ALA A 148 -14.78 7.71 -2.54
N TRP A 149 -15.40 8.03 -3.66
CA TRP A 149 -15.01 7.53 -4.97
C TRP A 149 -15.11 8.64 -6.00
N TYR A 150 -14.05 9.43 -6.12
CA TYR A 150 -14.05 10.62 -6.98
C TYR A 150 -13.83 10.30 -8.46
N TYR A 151 -13.32 9.12 -8.77
CA TYR A 151 -13.02 8.72 -10.15
C TYR A 151 -14.27 8.57 -11.03
N ALA A 152 -15.44 8.37 -10.44
CA ALA A 152 -16.72 8.33 -11.18
C ALA A 152 -17.02 9.63 -11.95
N TRP A 153 -16.45 10.76 -11.53
CA TRP A 153 -16.68 12.06 -12.16
C TRP A 153 -15.78 12.35 -13.35
N LEU A 154 -14.77 11.51 -13.60
CA LEU A 154 -13.85 11.70 -14.72
C LEU A 154 -14.56 11.61 -16.07
N ASN A 155 -15.69 10.92 -16.14
CA ASN A 155 -16.50 10.75 -17.36
C ASN A 155 -15.66 10.35 -18.58
N MET A 156 -14.81 9.34 -18.40
CA MET A 156 -13.94 8.77 -19.44
C MET A 156 -14.58 7.50 -19.96
N PRO A 157 -15.12 7.48 -21.21
CA PRO A 157 -15.81 6.31 -21.74
C PRO A 157 -14.96 5.05 -21.80
N GLU A 158 -13.65 5.21 -22.00
CA GLU A 158 -12.67 4.13 -22.04
C GLU A 158 -12.43 3.46 -20.69
N PHE A 159 -12.87 4.10 -19.59
CA PHE A 159 -12.72 3.61 -18.21
C PHE A 159 -14.08 3.42 -17.53
N ASP A 160 -14.99 2.74 -18.21
CA ASP A 160 -16.35 2.46 -17.69
C ASP A 160 -16.35 1.81 -16.30
N PHE A 161 -15.32 1.06 -15.98
CA PHE A 161 -15.14 0.45 -14.67
C PHE A 161 -14.92 1.47 -13.54
N LEU A 162 -14.56 2.72 -13.85
CA LEU A 162 -14.41 3.78 -12.83
C LEU A 162 -15.74 4.37 -12.36
N LYS A 163 -16.87 4.01 -12.93
CA LYS A 163 -18.20 4.44 -12.49
C LYS A 163 -18.51 4.10 -11.03
N SER A 164 -17.90 3.06 -10.51
CA SER A 164 -17.98 2.75 -9.09
C SER A 164 -16.73 2.04 -8.59
N ARG A 165 -16.43 2.20 -7.28
CA ARG A 165 -15.34 1.48 -6.62
C ARG A 165 -15.42 -0.03 -6.83
N LYS A 166 -16.62 -0.61 -6.73
CA LYS A 166 -16.83 -2.04 -6.91
C LYS A 166 -16.44 -2.53 -8.31
N LEU A 167 -16.87 -1.82 -9.35
CA LEU A 167 -16.52 -2.16 -10.73
C LEU A 167 -15.02 -2.04 -10.97
N TYR A 168 -14.40 -0.97 -10.45
CA TYR A 168 -12.95 -0.79 -10.51
C TYR A 168 -12.22 -1.95 -9.84
N GLN A 169 -12.57 -2.30 -8.62
CA GLN A 169 -11.93 -3.38 -7.88
C GLN A 169 -12.07 -4.72 -8.61
N GLN A 170 -13.25 -5.02 -9.14
CA GLN A 170 -13.48 -6.23 -9.95
C GLN A 170 -12.61 -6.25 -11.21
N HIS A 171 -12.47 -5.11 -11.88
CA HIS A 171 -11.69 -4.98 -13.11
C HIS A 171 -10.20 -5.21 -12.88
N VAL A 172 -9.62 -4.61 -11.82
CA VAL A 172 -8.17 -4.63 -11.62
C VAL A 172 -7.68 -5.82 -10.78
N TYR A 173 -8.54 -6.42 -9.95
CA TYR A 173 -8.15 -7.37 -8.91
C TYR A 173 -7.29 -8.52 -9.43
N GLN A 174 -7.75 -9.23 -10.47
CA GLN A 174 -7.06 -10.45 -10.94
C GLN A 174 -5.66 -10.14 -11.46
N HIS A 175 -5.51 -9.06 -12.23
CA HIS A 175 -4.21 -8.60 -12.69
C HIS A 175 -3.30 -8.24 -11.51
N ARG A 176 -3.81 -7.52 -10.53
CA ARG A 176 -3.05 -7.03 -9.38
C ARG A 176 -2.59 -8.18 -8.49
N ILE A 177 -3.51 -9.06 -8.09
CA ILE A 177 -3.17 -10.16 -7.19
C ILE A 177 -2.18 -11.13 -7.86
N ASN A 178 -2.38 -11.47 -9.12
CA ASN A 178 -1.47 -12.33 -9.86
C ASN A 178 -0.07 -11.72 -9.98
N SER A 179 0.02 -10.43 -10.29
CA SER A 179 1.31 -9.74 -10.34
C SER A 179 2.02 -9.74 -8.99
N ILE A 180 1.31 -9.51 -7.89
CA ILE A 180 1.87 -9.57 -6.54
C ILE A 180 2.37 -10.97 -6.21
N LEU A 181 1.55 -12.00 -6.46
CA LEU A 181 1.92 -13.39 -6.15
C LEU A 181 3.11 -13.90 -7.01
N ASN A 182 3.17 -13.49 -8.28
CA ASN A 182 4.31 -13.76 -9.16
C ASN A 182 5.59 -13.08 -8.65
N ASN A 183 5.49 -11.84 -8.17
CA ASN A 183 6.63 -11.16 -7.57
C ASN A 183 7.05 -11.80 -6.23
N ILE A 184 6.12 -12.34 -5.42
CA ILE A 184 6.48 -13.15 -4.24
C ILE A 184 7.32 -14.36 -4.66
N THR A 185 6.92 -15.04 -5.73
CA THR A 185 7.67 -16.20 -6.26
C THR A 185 9.06 -15.81 -6.75
N ALA A 186 9.18 -14.68 -7.45
CA ALA A 186 10.43 -14.22 -8.04
C ALA A 186 11.43 -13.67 -6.99
N HIS A 187 10.95 -12.84 -6.07
CA HIS A 187 11.79 -12.10 -5.12
C HIS A 187 11.91 -12.76 -3.75
N ARG A 188 11.00 -13.66 -3.38
CA ARG A 188 11.03 -14.46 -2.15
C ARG A 188 11.24 -13.61 -0.89
N PRO A 189 10.37 -12.63 -0.60
CA PRO A 189 10.44 -11.90 0.65
C PRO A 189 10.31 -12.87 1.84
N GLU A 190 10.87 -12.53 2.96
CA GLU A 190 10.78 -13.35 4.18
C GLU A 190 9.36 -13.33 4.76
N LEU A 191 8.74 -12.14 4.68
CA LEU A 191 7.40 -11.90 5.20
C LEU A 191 6.59 -11.03 4.25
N VAL A 192 5.36 -11.45 4.01
CA VAL A 192 4.33 -10.65 3.33
C VAL A 192 3.16 -10.47 4.30
N MET A 193 2.78 -9.24 4.59
CA MET A 193 1.62 -8.91 5.40
C MET A 193 0.58 -8.15 4.57
N MET A 194 -0.53 -8.81 4.28
CA MET A 194 -1.72 -8.18 3.69
C MET A 194 -2.62 -7.69 4.82
N TYR A 195 -2.82 -6.38 4.93
CA TYR A 195 -3.60 -5.78 6.03
C TYR A 195 -4.76 -4.92 5.52
N GLY A 196 -5.79 -4.79 6.36
CA GLY A 196 -7.02 -4.05 6.00
C GLY A 196 -7.88 -4.76 4.97
N MET A 197 -7.76 -6.10 4.87
CA MET A 197 -8.45 -6.90 3.86
C MET A 197 -9.86 -7.29 4.32
N ASP A 198 -10.85 -7.01 3.47
CA ASP A 198 -12.26 -7.31 3.76
C ASP A 198 -12.64 -8.74 3.35
N ASN A 199 -12.11 -9.22 2.22
CA ASN A 199 -12.48 -10.51 1.64
C ASN A 199 -11.34 -11.54 1.76
N ILE A 200 -11.04 -11.93 3.00
CA ILE A 200 -9.93 -12.85 3.31
C ILE A 200 -10.08 -14.20 2.59
N ASN A 201 -11.28 -14.74 2.47
CA ASN A 201 -11.49 -16.03 1.84
C ASN A 201 -11.14 -15.98 0.35
N PHE A 202 -11.57 -14.96 -0.35
CA PHE A 202 -11.24 -14.76 -1.76
C PHE A 202 -9.74 -14.56 -2.00
N LEU A 203 -9.05 -13.82 -1.12
CA LEU A 203 -7.60 -13.70 -1.15
C LEU A 203 -6.90 -15.05 -0.93
N LYS A 204 -7.40 -15.86 0.00
CA LYS A 204 -6.84 -17.21 0.23
C LYS A 204 -7.01 -18.11 -0.98
N GLU A 205 -8.16 -18.07 -1.66
CA GLU A 205 -8.40 -18.79 -2.90
C GLU A 205 -7.39 -18.36 -3.97
N SER A 206 -7.24 -17.05 -4.22
CA SER A 206 -6.26 -16.53 -5.18
C SER A 206 -4.81 -16.92 -4.84
N VAL A 207 -4.46 -16.94 -3.56
CA VAL A 207 -3.14 -17.45 -3.13
C VAL A 207 -2.99 -18.94 -3.42
N GLN A 208 -4.01 -19.74 -3.17
CA GLN A 208 -3.98 -21.18 -3.39
C GLN A 208 -3.96 -21.56 -4.88
N GLU A 209 -4.47 -20.72 -5.76
CA GLU A 209 -4.32 -20.90 -7.21
C GLU A 209 -2.85 -20.88 -7.64
N VAL A 210 -2.04 -19.98 -7.06
CA VAL A 210 -0.61 -19.85 -7.38
C VAL A 210 0.27 -20.75 -6.51
N PHE A 211 -0.13 -20.95 -5.25
CA PHE A 211 0.55 -21.79 -4.26
C PHE A 211 -0.38 -22.90 -3.74
N PRO A 212 -0.62 -23.97 -4.51
CA PRO A 212 -1.60 -25.01 -4.13
C PRO A 212 -1.30 -25.72 -2.80
N ALA A 213 -0.03 -25.73 -2.38
CA ALA A 213 0.40 -26.32 -1.11
C ALA A 213 0.14 -25.41 0.11
N ALA A 214 -0.26 -24.15 -0.10
CA ALA A 214 -0.49 -23.19 0.98
C ALA A 214 -1.66 -23.63 1.86
N LYS A 215 -1.39 -23.82 3.15
CA LYS A 215 -2.40 -24.16 4.16
C LYS A 215 -2.51 -23.01 5.17
N PHE A 216 -3.66 -22.37 5.19
CA PHE A 216 -3.91 -21.27 6.10
C PHE A 216 -4.32 -21.76 7.49
N LYS A 217 -3.62 -21.26 8.51
CA LYS A 217 -4.03 -21.34 9.91
C LYS A 217 -4.62 -20.02 10.35
N MET A 218 -5.80 -20.04 10.94
CA MET A 218 -6.46 -18.84 11.47
C MET A 218 -6.13 -18.69 12.96
N PHE A 219 -5.77 -17.47 13.33
CA PHE A 219 -5.60 -17.04 14.70
C PHE A 219 -6.54 -15.86 14.96
N LYS A 220 -7.19 -15.86 16.07
CA LYS A 220 -8.08 -14.77 16.51
C LYS A 220 -7.94 -14.54 18.00
N ALA A 221 -8.29 -13.36 18.45
CA ALA A 221 -8.35 -13.06 19.87
C ALA A 221 -9.36 -13.94 20.59
N VAL A 222 -9.07 -14.28 21.83
CA VAL A 222 -9.94 -15.16 22.64
C VAL A 222 -11.31 -14.54 22.87
N LYS A 223 -11.36 -13.22 23.11
CA LYS A 223 -12.60 -12.49 23.45
C LYS A 223 -13.17 -11.66 22.29
N LEU A 224 -12.42 -11.45 21.23
CA LEU A 224 -12.80 -10.58 20.14
C LEU A 224 -12.82 -11.35 18.82
N GLN A 225 -13.79 -11.05 17.96
CA GLN A 225 -13.84 -11.63 16.61
C GLN A 225 -12.78 -11.00 15.66
N ILE A 226 -12.33 -9.81 15.97
CA ILE A 226 -11.38 -9.01 15.21
C ILE A 226 -10.32 -8.47 16.18
N PRO A 227 -9.02 -8.46 15.82
CA PRO A 227 -8.45 -8.86 14.54
C PRO A 227 -8.38 -10.38 14.33
N GLN A 228 -8.42 -10.78 13.05
CA GLN A 228 -8.15 -12.15 12.64
C GLN A 228 -6.87 -12.16 11.80
N HIS A 229 -6.04 -13.16 12.03
CA HIS A 229 -4.80 -13.37 11.28
C HIS A 229 -4.88 -14.74 10.62
N HIS A 230 -4.66 -14.78 9.32
CA HIS A 230 -4.57 -16.03 8.56
C HIS A 230 -3.14 -16.16 8.05
N ILE A 231 -2.45 -17.20 8.48
CA ILE A 231 -1.02 -17.40 8.22
C ILE A 231 -0.83 -18.62 7.36
N ALA A 232 -0.02 -18.50 6.30
CA ALA A 232 0.43 -19.61 5.47
C ALA A 232 1.92 -19.45 5.16
N GLU A 233 2.59 -20.60 4.92
CA GLU A 233 3.94 -20.62 4.38
C GLU A 233 3.86 -20.83 2.86
N LEU A 234 4.47 -19.91 2.11
CA LEU A 234 4.57 -19.95 0.65
C LEU A 234 6.01 -20.25 0.27
N ASN A 235 6.40 -21.54 0.28
CA ASN A 235 7.78 -21.95 0.14
C ASN A 235 8.69 -21.32 1.22
N THR A 236 9.43 -20.26 0.86
CA THR A 236 10.34 -19.54 1.77
C THR A 236 9.74 -18.24 2.34
N THR A 237 8.52 -17.91 1.95
CA THR A 237 7.83 -16.67 2.35
C THR A 237 6.72 -16.98 3.33
N ARG A 238 6.70 -16.33 4.48
CA ARG A 238 5.54 -16.32 5.37
C ARG A 238 4.53 -15.28 4.91
N LEU A 239 3.30 -15.70 4.64
CA LEU A 239 2.18 -14.82 4.33
C LEU A 239 1.27 -14.67 5.54
N VAL A 240 0.94 -13.44 5.89
CA VAL A 240 -0.05 -13.08 6.90
C VAL A 240 -1.14 -12.24 6.24
N ILE A 241 -2.40 -12.66 6.33
CA ILE A 241 -3.55 -11.87 5.89
C ILE A 241 -4.33 -11.46 7.13
N THR A 242 -4.59 -10.16 7.30
CA THR A 242 -5.29 -9.63 8.48
C THR A 242 -6.32 -8.55 8.09
N THR A 243 -7.40 -8.48 8.86
CA THR A 243 -8.45 -7.47 8.69
C THR A 243 -8.03 -6.07 9.11
N GLN A 244 -6.97 -5.94 9.89
CA GLN A 244 -6.55 -4.65 10.43
C GLN A 244 -5.04 -4.44 10.28
N ILE A 245 -4.64 -3.18 10.22
CA ILE A 245 -3.22 -2.82 10.33
C ILE A 245 -2.72 -3.12 11.75
N PRO A 246 -1.49 -3.62 11.94
CA PRO A 246 -0.89 -3.74 13.26
C PRO A 246 -0.93 -2.38 13.99
N THR A 247 -1.44 -2.36 15.20
CA THR A 247 -1.49 -1.15 16.04
C THR A 247 -1.13 -1.46 17.46
N LEU A 248 -0.64 -0.47 18.20
CA LEU A 248 -0.36 -0.60 19.65
C LEU A 248 -1.61 -0.97 20.47
N ARG A 249 -2.80 -0.68 19.96
CA ARG A 249 -4.07 -1.07 20.61
C ARG A 249 -4.27 -2.59 20.64
N HIS A 250 -3.64 -3.30 19.71
CA HIS A 250 -3.74 -4.75 19.58
C HIS A 250 -2.54 -5.49 20.23
N ASN A 251 -1.70 -4.78 20.97
CA ASN A 251 -0.48 -5.32 21.59
C ASN A 251 -0.76 -6.08 22.91
N ARG A 252 -2.01 -6.43 23.17
CA ARG A 252 -2.38 -7.22 24.33
C ARG A 252 -2.45 -8.70 23.95
N VAL A 253 -1.99 -9.56 24.82
CA VAL A 253 -2.10 -11.03 24.69
C VAL A 253 -3.53 -11.48 24.34
N GLU A 254 -4.52 -10.69 24.77
CA GLU A 254 -5.95 -10.93 24.52
C GLU A 254 -6.40 -10.59 23.09
N SER A 255 -5.57 -9.90 22.30
CA SER A 255 -5.89 -9.50 20.91
C SER A 255 -5.23 -10.39 19.84
N GLY A 256 -4.56 -11.46 20.23
CA GLY A 256 -3.93 -12.44 19.34
C GLY A 256 -2.51 -12.09 18.97
#